data_9c34c8e1b5dc0ce8e798a15833d2b284
#
_entry.id   9c34c8e1b5dc0ce8e798a15833d2b284
#
_cell.length_a   1.000
_cell.length_b   1.000
_cell.length_c   1.000
_cell.angle_alpha   90.00
_cell.angle_beta   90.00
_cell.angle_gamma   90.00
#
_symmetry.space_group_name_H-M   'P 1'
#
loop_
_entity.id
_entity.type
_entity.pdbx_description
1 polymer ?
#
loop_
_entity_poly.entity_id
_entity_poly.type
_entity_poly.pdbx_seq_one_letter_code
_entity_poly.pdbx_strand_id
1 'polypeptide(L)'
;CQLCTTLYNVVLRAELEVTQRQNHSMTVGYVKPSEDAAIAGTYKDLKFKNNYDTPIYIEGLVSGNTLTFTAYGKDTRPEGRTVEFISETLGTTDPGAPVEKQDASLAPGARVKESSGHVGKKSRLWKVVYENGVETGREILHTDSYMASKAVYRVGPAAPSVPAVTEPSAPS
;
A
#
# COMPACT_ATOMS: atom_id res chain seq x y z
N CYS A 1 9.80 -4.46 3.17
CA CYS A 1 8.72 -3.64 3.75
C CYS A 1 7.55 -4.44 4.35
N GLN A 2 7.25 -5.67 3.88
CA GLN A 2 6.23 -6.53 4.50
C GLN A 2 6.54 -6.81 5.97
N LEU A 3 7.79 -7.16 6.30
CA LEU A 3 8.24 -7.37 7.68
C LEU A 3 7.97 -6.12 8.54
N CYS A 4 8.37 -4.95 8.06
CA CYS A 4 8.17 -3.70 8.79
C CYS A 4 6.67 -3.39 9.00
N THR A 5 5.85 -3.60 7.98
CA THR A 5 4.39 -3.42 8.06
C THR A 5 3.76 -4.41 9.06
N THR A 6 4.20 -5.68 9.07
CA THR A 6 3.69 -6.68 10.01
C THR A 6 4.08 -6.32 11.45
N LEU A 7 5.33 -5.88 11.67
CA LEU A 7 5.79 -5.39 12.97
C LEU A 7 5.01 -4.14 13.42
N TYR A 8 4.80 -3.18 12.53
CA TYR A 8 4.00 -1.98 12.81
C TYR A 8 2.59 -2.34 13.29
N ASN A 9 1.96 -3.32 12.65
CA ASN A 9 0.62 -3.75 13.04
C ASN A 9 0.55 -4.44 14.41
N VAL A 10 1.60 -5.17 14.83
CA VAL A 10 1.64 -5.71 16.19
C VAL A 10 1.91 -4.61 17.21
N VAL A 11 2.76 -3.65 16.90
CA VAL A 11 3.05 -2.47 17.72
C VAL A 11 1.79 -1.66 17.98
N LEU A 12 0.97 -1.41 16.94
CA LEU A 12 -0.32 -0.74 17.08
C LEU A 12 -1.27 -1.51 18.01
N ARG A 13 -1.43 -2.83 17.79
CA ARG A 13 -2.35 -3.67 18.56
C ARG A 13 -1.91 -3.84 20.02
N ALA A 14 -0.61 -3.80 20.27
CA ALA A 14 -0.05 -3.74 21.62
C ALA A 14 -0.14 -2.34 22.24
N GLU A 15 -0.62 -1.35 21.49
CA GLU A 15 -0.72 0.05 21.90
C GLU A 15 0.61 0.64 22.39
N LEU A 16 1.71 0.23 21.75
CA LEU A 16 3.04 0.82 21.99
C LEU A 16 3.11 2.20 21.32
N GLU A 17 3.90 3.10 21.90
CA GLU A 17 4.09 4.45 21.35
C GLU A 17 4.92 4.40 20.07
N VAL A 18 4.33 4.72 18.93
CA VAL A 18 5.05 4.85 17.65
C VAL A 18 5.67 6.24 17.56
N THR A 19 7.01 6.32 17.56
CA THR A 19 7.74 7.58 17.54
C THR A 19 8.20 7.98 16.13
N GLN A 20 8.30 7.03 15.20
CA GLN A 20 8.57 7.28 13.80
C GLN A 20 7.92 6.22 12.93
N ARG A 21 7.24 6.64 11.89
CA ARG A 21 6.67 5.78 10.86
C ARG A 21 6.40 6.61 9.60
N GLN A 22 6.67 6.05 8.43
CA GLN A 22 6.26 6.60 7.14
C GLN A 22 5.55 5.51 6.32
N ASN A 23 4.58 5.94 5.51
CA ASN A 23 3.91 5.09 4.55
C ASN A 23 4.78 4.83 3.30
N HIS A 24 4.40 3.83 2.50
CA HIS A 24 4.96 3.64 1.16
C HIS A 24 4.58 4.81 0.26
N SER A 25 5.39 5.05 -0.76
CA SER A 25 5.12 6.11 -1.75
C SER A 25 3.87 5.81 -2.60
N MET A 26 3.59 4.53 -2.85
CA MET A 26 2.39 4.02 -3.52
C MET A 26 1.69 2.99 -2.64
N THR A 27 0.41 2.78 -2.86
CA THR A 27 -0.35 1.77 -2.10
C THR A 27 0.22 0.37 -2.32
N VAL A 28 0.30 -0.40 -1.24
CA VAL A 28 0.67 -1.83 -1.27
C VAL A 28 -0.59 -2.69 -1.22
N GLY A 29 -0.52 -3.92 -1.75
CA GLY A 29 -1.69 -4.78 -1.87
C GLY A 29 -1.94 -5.72 -0.69
N TYR A 30 -1.06 -5.74 0.32
CA TYR A 30 -1.12 -6.71 1.43
C TYR A 30 -1.69 -6.14 2.74
N VAL A 31 -1.94 -4.82 2.81
CA VAL A 31 -2.66 -4.15 3.90
C VAL A 31 -3.52 -3.03 3.33
N LYS A 32 -4.47 -2.54 4.14
CA LYS A 32 -5.24 -1.34 3.79
C LYS A 32 -4.35 -0.09 3.85
N PRO A 33 -4.71 0.98 3.10
CA PRO A 33 -3.99 2.24 3.20
C PRO A 33 -3.91 2.74 4.64
N SER A 34 -2.78 3.35 5.00
CA SER A 34 -2.42 3.81 6.36
C SER A 34 -2.16 2.72 7.40
N GLU A 35 -2.29 1.44 7.05
CA GLU A 35 -1.87 0.32 7.91
C GLU A 35 -0.45 -0.16 7.58
N ASP A 36 0.24 0.47 6.63
CA ASP A 36 1.58 0.12 6.19
C ASP A 36 2.67 0.92 6.91
N ALA A 37 3.86 0.37 6.94
CA ALA A 37 5.09 1.05 7.35
C ALA A 37 6.21 0.69 6.38
N ALA A 38 6.90 1.71 5.87
CA ALA A 38 7.99 1.58 4.92
C ALA A 38 9.36 1.81 5.58
N ILE A 39 10.36 1.07 5.09
CA ILE A 39 11.78 1.32 5.39
C ILE A 39 12.47 1.66 4.08
N ALA A 40 13.23 2.77 4.07
CA ALA A 40 14.03 3.17 2.92
C ALA A 40 15.21 4.04 3.35
N GLY A 41 16.42 3.52 3.15
CA GLY A 41 17.65 4.22 3.51
C GLY A 41 17.64 4.66 4.98
N THR A 42 17.99 5.92 5.23
CA THR A 42 18.03 6.52 6.57
C THR A 42 16.83 7.42 6.86
N TYR A 43 15.93 7.64 5.88
CA TYR A 43 14.85 8.61 5.99
C TYR A 43 13.46 7.99 6.26
N LYS A 44 13.25 6.72 5.92
CA LYS A 44 12.04 5.98 6.29
C LYS A 44 12.41 4.88 7.26
N ASP A 45 11.88 4.95 8.46
CA ASP A 45 12.15 4.00 9.52
C ASP A 45 10.91 3.77 10.38
N LEU A 46 10.86 2.66 11.11
CA LEU A 46 9.88 2.38 12.12
C LEU A 46 10.55 2.40 13.49
N LYS A 47 10.15 3.36 14.32
CA LYS A 47 10.60 3.46 15.70
C LYS A 47 9.40 3.49 16.64
N PHE A 48 9.52 2.77 17.72
CA PHE A 48 8.49 2.72 18.76
C PHE A 48 9.14 2.57 20.12
N LYS A 49 8.39 2.89 21.15
CA LYS A 49 8.81 2.88 22.55
C LYS A 49 7.82 2.04 23.34
N ASN A 50 8.36 1.25 24.27
CA ASN A 50 7.53 0.63 25.28
C ASN A 50 7.11 1.72 26.31
N ASN A 51 5.84 2.03 26.30
CA ASN A 51 5.20 2.99 27.20
C ASN A 51 4.54 2.34 28.42
N TYR A 52 4.73 1.02 28.60
CA TYR A 52 4.30 0.29 29.78
C TYR A 52 5.42 0.23 30.83
N ASP A 53 5.06 0.08 32.10
CA ASP A 53 6.00 -0.07 33.21
C ASP A 53 6.65 -1.47 33.27
N THR A 54 6.18 -2.41 32.43
CA THR A 54 6.67 -3.79 32.38
C THR A 54 7.30 -4.07 31.02
N PRO A 55 8.27 -5.01 30.94
CA PRO A 55 8.88 -5.41 29.69
C PRO A 55 7.86 -5.99 28.70
N ILE A 56 8.09 -5.73 27.41
CA ILE A 56 7.37 -6.36 26.29
C ILE A 56 8.37 -7.23 25.53
N TYR A 57 7.98 -8.46 25.22
CA TYR A 57 8.72 -9.36 24.34
C TYR A 57 8.01 -9.45 23.00
N ILE A 58 8.73 -9.22 21.92
CA ILE A 58 8.20 -9.34 20.55
C ILE A 58 8.90 -10.51 19.87
N GLU A 59 8.11 -11.50 19.48
CA GLU A 59 8.57 -12.68 18.76
C GLU A 59 8.18 -12.57 17.27
N GLY A 60 9.14 -12.87 16.39
CA GLY A 60 8.91 -13.02 14.96
C GLY A 60 9.11 -14.46 14.51
N LEU A 61 8.11 -15.06 13.90
CA LEU A 61 8.14 -16.43 13.39
C LEU A 61 7.85 -16.46 11.89
N VAL A 62 8.68 -17.17 11.13
CA VAL A 62 8.46 -17.44 9.71
C VAL A 62 8.13 -18.93 9.55
N SER A 63 6.98 -19.22 8.95
CA SER A 63 6.57 -20.60 8.61
C SER A 63 6.07 -20.62 7.16
N GLY A 64 6.80 -21.32 6.29
CA GLY A 64 6.56 -21.25 4.85
C GLY A 64 6.67 -19.80 4.34
N ASN A 65 5.61 -19.29 3.73
CA ASN A 65 5.52 -17.93 3.23
C ASN A 65 4.81 -16.95 4.19
N THR A 66 4.56 -17.38 5.43
CA THR A 66 3.85 -16.59 6.43
C THR A 66 4.82 -16.06 7.48
N LEU A 67 4.80 -14.75 7.70
CA LEU A 67 5.47 -14.07 8.78
C LEU A 67 4.44 -13.67 9.84
N THR A 68 4.70 -14.05 11.08
CA THR A 68 3.87 -13.69 12.24
C THR A 68 4.72 -12.97 13.27
N PHE A 69 4.22 -11.84 13.76
CA PHE A 69 4.76 -11.20 14.96
C PHE A 69 3.76 -11.33 16.11
N THR A 70 4.28 -11.63 17.28
CA THR A 70 3.49 -11.71 18.51
C THR A 70 4.14 -10.85 19.59
N ALA A 71 3.37 -10.02 20.25
CA ALA A 71 3.81 -9.25 21.40
C ALA A 71 3.28 -9.90 22.69
N TYR A 72 4.19 -10.16 23.62
CA TYR A 72 3.90 -10.71 24.94
C TYR A 72 4.24 -9.68 26.01
N GLY A 73 3.40 -9.57 27.01
CA GLY A 73 3.62 -8.69 28.14
C GLY A 73 2.51 -8.81 29.17
N LYS A 74 2.64 -8.04 30.25
CA LYS A 74 1.57 -7.92 31.24
C LYS A 74 0.52 -6.94 30.70
N ASP A 75 -0.68 -7.44 30.40
CA ASP A 75 -1.79 -6.55 30.02
C ASP A 75 -2.31 -5.81 31.25
N THR A 76 -2.16 -4.50 31.24
CA THR A 76 -2.62 -3.59 32.30
C THR A 76 -3.83 -2.76 31.85
N ARG A 77 -4.34 -3.04 30.65
CA ARG A 77 -5.52 -2.35 30.12
C ARG A 77 -6.79 -2.81 30.88
N PRO A 78 -7.79 -1.94 31.06
CA PRO A 78 -9.02 -2.32 31.72
C PRO A 78 -9.72 -3.51 31.06
N GLU A 79 -10.32 -4.37 31.87
CA GLU A 79 -11.15 -5.46 31.36
C GLU A 79 -12.33 -4.91 30.54
N GLY A 80 -12.67 -5.60 29.45
CA GLY A 80 -13.74 -5.15 28.53
C GLY A 80 -13.35 -4.00 27.60
N ARG A 81 -12.12 -3.45 27.69
CA ARG A 81 -11.61 -2.47 26.75
C ARG A 81 -10.99 -3.15 25.53
N THR A 82 -11.47 -2.76 24.36
CA THR A 82 -10.91 -3.21 23.07
C THR A 82 -10.57 -2.02 22.19
N VAL A 83 -9.63 -2.21 21.26
CA VAL A 83 -9.19 -1.19 20.33
C VAL A 83 -9.30 -1.72 18.91
N GLU A 84 -9.84 -0.91 18.01
CA GLU A 84 -9.92 -1.18 16.59
C GLU A 84 -9.17 -0.11 15.80
N PHE A 85 -8.47 -0.54 14.73
CA PHE A 85 -7.80 0.36 13.80
C PHE A 85 -8.55 0.35 12.47
N ILE A 86 -9.03 1.53 12.06
CA ILE A 86 -9.90 1.68 10.89
C ILE A 86 -9.20 2.55 9.86
N SER A 87 -8.89 1.95 8.70
CA SER A 87 -8.41 2.66 7.52
C SER A 87 -9.59 3.32 6.79
N GLU A 88 -9.51 4.62 6.59
CA GLU A 88 -10.49 5.40 5.84
C GLU A 88 -9.83 6.05 4.62
N THR A 89 -10.37 5.79 3.42
CA THR A 89 -9.94 6.47 2.20
C THR A 89 -10.67 7.79 2.05
N LEU A 90 -9.91 8.89 2.00
CA LEU A 90 -10.45 10.25 1.89
C LEU A 90 -10.62 10.70 0.45
N GLY A 91 -9.86 10.11 -0.47
CA GLY A 91 -9.92 10.44 -1.89
C GLY A 91 -8.95 9.60 -2.71
N THR A 92 -9.14 9.64 -4.02
CA THR A 92 -8.32 8.94 -4.99
C THR A 92 -7.83 9.91 -6.07
N THR A 93 -6.67 9.61 -6.65
CA THR A 93 -6.09 10.34 -7.78
C THR A 93 -5.93 9.37 -8.94
N ASP A 94 -6.55 9.70 -10.06
CA ASP A 94 -6.45 8.90 -11.28
C ASP A 94 -5.00 8.92 -11.79
N PRO A 95 -4.43 7.78 -12.22
CA PRO A 95 -3.08 7.73 -12.79
C PRO A 95 -2.96 8.40 -14.15
N GLY A 96 -4.08 8.69 -14.82
CA GLY A 96 -4.12 9.25 -16.17
C GLY A 96 -3.81 8.23 -17.27
N ALA A 97 -3.77 8.71 -18.51
CA ALA A 97 -3.51 7.87 -19.66
C ALA A 97 -2.12 7.19 -19.58
N PRO A 98 -2.01 5.93 -20.04
CA PRO A 98 -0.73 5.22 -20.10
C PRO A 98 0.32 5.98 -20.91
N VAL A 99 1.58 5.76 -20.54
CA VAL A 99 2.75 6.24 -21.30
C VAL A 99 3.19 5.13 -22.24
N GLU A 100 3.44 5.48 -23.50
CA GLU A 100 4.00 4.57 -24.51
C GLU A 100 5.45 4.93 -24.81
N LYS A 101 6.34 3.96 -24.71
CA LYS A 101 7.76 4.07 -25.05
C LYS A 101 8.02 3.29 -26.32
N GLN A 102 8.60 3.94 -27.33
CA GLN A 102 9.00 3.26 -28.57
C GLN A 102 10.11 2.24 -28.30
N ASP A 103 9.95 1.04 -28.84
CA ASP A 103 10.90 -0.07 -28.74
C ASP A 103 11.05 -0.76 -30.08
N ALA A 104 12.15 -0.43 -30.78
CA ALA A 104 12.45 -0.97 -32.09
C ALA A 104 12.75 -2.49 -32.09
N SER A 105 12.95 -3.09 -30.91
CA SER A 105 13.17 -4.55 -30.79
C SER A 105 11.88 -5.35 -30.86
N LEU A 106 10.73 -4.69 -30.71
CA LEU A 106 9.43 -5.32 -30.81
C LEU A 106 8.94 -5.38 -32.25
N ALA A 107 8.14 -6.41 -32.55
CA ALA A 107 7.50 -6.53 -33.86
C ALA A 107 6.63 -5.30 -34.16
N PRO A 108 6.48 -4.90 -35.45
CA PRO A 108 5.60 -3.81 -35.84
C PRO A 108 4.19 -3.98 -35.30
N GLY A 109 3.64 -2.95 -34.67
CA GLY A 109 2.31 -2.96 -34.03
C GLY A 109 2.22 -3.72 -32.71
N ALA A 110 3.30 -4.32 -32.20
CA ALA A 110 3.29 -4.99 -30.91
C ALA A 110 3.23 -3.97 -29.76
N ARG A 111 2.51 -4.35 -28.71
CA ARG A 111 2.35 -3.54 -27.48
C ARG A 111 2.52 -4.43 -26.25
N VAL A 112 3.57 -4.17 -25.47
CA VAL A 112 3.94 -4.96 -24.30
C VAL A 112 3.86 -4.08 -23.05
N LYS A 113 3.13 -4.54 -22.03
CA LYS A 113 3.04 -3.84 -20.77
C LYS A 113 4.34 -3.96 -19.99
N GLU A 114 5.00 -2.85 -19.72
CA GLU A 114 6.22 -2.77 -18.93
C GLU A 114 5.89 -2.63 -17.43
N SER A 115 4.94 -1.77 -17.09
CA SER A 115 4.48 -1.59 -15.71
C SER A 115 2.99 -1.27 -15.63
N SER A 116 2.37 -1.68 -14.53
CA SER A 116 0.99 -1.31 -14.22
C SER A 116 0.92 0.11 -13.64
N GLY A 117 -0.15 0.83 -13.96
CA GLY A 117 -0.47 2.06 -13.27
C GLY A 117 -1.01 1.79 -11.86
N HIS A 118 -0.89 2.80 -11.00
CA HIS A 118 -1.43 2.78 -9.65
C HIS A 118 -2.29 4.01 -9.42
N VAL A 119 -3.47 3.80 -8.87
CA VAL A 119 -4.33 4.89 -8.40
C VAL A 119 -3.72 5.49 -7.14
N GLY A 120 -3.55 6.80 -7.13
CA GLY A 120 -3.14 7.52 -5.93
C GLY A 120 -4.27 7.54 -4.91
N LYS A 121 -3.92 7.59 -3.63
CA LYS A 121 -4.89 7.63 -2.54
C LYS A 121 -4.46 8.62 -1.47
N LYS A 122 -5.45 9.22 -0.81
CA LYS A 122 -5.29 9.89 0.46
C LYS A 122 -6.12 9.13 1.49
N SER A 123 -5.52 8.76 2.62
CA SER A 123 -6.20 7.97 3.65
C SER A 123 -5.78 8.41 5.04
N ARG A 124 -6.53 7.99 6.04
CA ARG A 124 -6.17 8.15 7.45
C ARG A 124 -6.46 6.89 8.22
N LEU A 125 -5.72 6.71 9.32
CA LEU A 125 -5.91 5.61 10.24
C LEU A 125 -6.54 6.15 11.53
N TRP A 126 -7.69 5.57 11.86
CA TRP A 126 -8.37 5.81 13.11
C TRP A 126 -7.98 4.75 14.14
N LYS A 127 -7.81 5.18 15.38
CA LYS A 127 -7.85 4.32 16.55
C LYS A 127 -9.19 4.54 17.23
N VAL A 128 -9.95 3.48 17.39
CA VAL A 128 -11.28 3.51 18.04
C VAL A 128 -11.24 2.66 19.28
N VAL A 129 -11.64 3.22 20.40
CA VAL A 129 -11.65 2.56 21.71
C VAL A 129 -13.08 2.22 22.08
N TYR A 130 -13.28 0.97 22.49
CA TYR A 130 -14.56 0.47 22.98
C TYR A 130 -14.40 0.01 24.43
N GLU A 131 -15.41 0.27 25.24
CA GLU A 131 -15.55 -0.27 26.59
C GLU A 131 -16.87 -1.04 26.67
N ASN A 132 -16.78 -2.34 26.98
CA ASN A 132 -17.92 -3.25 26.99
C ASN A 132 -18.79 -3.17 25.70
N GLY A 133 -18.15 -3.05 24.55
CA GLY A 133 -18.80 -3.00 23.24
C GLY A 133 -19.33 -1.62 22.82
N VAL A 134 -19.17 -0.59 23.66
CA VAL A 134 -19.59 0.78 23.37
C VAL A 134 -18.37 1.63 23.02
N GLU A 135 -18.44 2.37 21.90
CA GLU A 135 -17.38 3.31 21.51
C GLU A 135 -17.28 4.44 22.54
N THR A 136 -16.11 4.59 23.16
CA THR A 136 -15.82 5.62 24.16
C THR A 136 -14.82 6.66 23.71
N GLY A 137 -14.08 6.38 22.63
CA GLY A 137 -13.10 7.31 22.07
C GLY A 137 -12.69 6.99 20.65
N ARG A 138 -12.33 8.03 19.91
CA ARG A 138 -11.84 7.92 18.53
C ARG A 138 -10.81 9.01 18.27
N GLU A 139 -9.68 8.63 17.71
CA GLU A 139 -8.61 9.55 17.32
C GLU A 139 -8.01 9.20 15.97
N ILE A 140 -7.53 10.20 15.24
CA ILE A 140 -6.76 10.00 14.01
C ILE A 140 -5.30 9.85 14.41
N LEU A 141 -4.69 8.69 14.11
CA LEU A 141 -3.28 8.46 14.37
C LEU A 141 -2.40 9.21 13.37
N HIS A 142 -2.76 9.13 12.09
CA HIS A 142 -2.05 9.82 11.01
C HIS A 142 -2.90 9.87 9.73
N THR A 143 -2.47 10.72 8.81
CA THR A 143 -3.03 10.84 7.46
C THR A 143 -1.90 10.67 6.45
N ASP A 144 -2.12 9.82 5.44
CA ASP A 144 -1.13 9.44 4.45
C ASP A 144 -1.58 9.79 3.04
N SER A 145 -0.59 10.04 2.18
CA SER A 145 -0.80 10.23 0.75
C SER A 145 0.04 9.22 -0.02
N TYR A 146 -0.59 8.59 -1.01
CA TYR A 146 0.02 7.63 -1.91
C TYR A 146 -0.05 8.19 -3.33
N MET A 147 1.09 8.18 -4.02
CA MET A 147 1.21 8.73 -5.36
C MET A 147 0.49 7.85 -6.39
N ALA A 148 -0.14 8.51 -7.36
CA ALA A 148 -0.56 7.86 -8.60
C ALA A 148 0.66 7.63 -9.49
N SER A 149 0.66 6.56 -10.27
CA SER A 149 1.63 6.31 -11.33
C SER A 149 0.96 5.79 -12.59
N LYS A 150 1.39 6.28 -13.76
CA LYS A 150 0.87 5.85 -15.05
C LYS A 150 1.33 4.43 -15.38
N ALA A 151 0.49 3.67 -16.08
CA ALA A 151 0.92 2.45 -16.73
C ALA A 151 1.92 2.79 -17.84
N VAL A 152 2.92 1.93 -18.05
CA VAL A 152 3.91 2.08 -19.10
C VAL A 152 3.84 0.88 -20.03
N TYR A 153 3.78 1.17 -21.34
CA TYR A 153 3.81 0.17 -22.40
C TYR A 153 5.00 0.43 -23.32
N ARG A 154 5.66 -0.64 -23.74
CA ARG A 154 6.60 -0.60 -24.86
C ARG A 154 5.84 -0.92 -26.14
N VAL A 155 6.01 -0.10 -27.17
CA VAL A 155 5.30 -0.24 -28.45
C VAL A 155 6.32 -0.37 -29.57
N GLY A 156 6.12 -1.37 -30.42
CA GLY A 156 6.90 -1.57 -31.63
C GLY A 156 6.68 -0.46 -32.66
N PRO A 157 7.48 -0.43 -33.73
CA PRO A 157 7.27 0.49 -34.85
C PRO A 157 5.84 0.39 -35.40
N ALA A 158 5.36 1.44 -36.06
CA ALA A 158 4.07 1.41 -36.73
C ALA A 158 4.03 0.22 -37.72
N ALA A 159 2.90 -0.51 -37.69
CA ALA A 159 2.70 -1.56 -38.70
C ALA A 159 2.63 -0.91 -40.10
N PRO A 160 3.23 -1.55 -41.14
CA PRO A 160 3.14 -1.02 -42.49
C PRO A 160 1.67 -0.89 -42.90
N SER A 161 1.27 0.30 -43.34
CA SER A 161 -0.07 0.53 -43.87
C SER A 161 -0.26 -0.31 -45.14
N VAL A 162 -1.20 -1.23 -45.11
CA VAL A 162 -1.60 -1.95 -46.33
C VAL A 162 -2.29 -0.92 -47.24
N PRO A 163 -1.78 -0.70 -48.49
CA PRO A 163 -2.47 0.20 -49.41
C PRO A 163 -3.89 -0.33 -49.64
N ALA A 164 -4.85 0.57 -49.57
CA ALA A 164 -6.22 0.22 -49.91
C ALA A 164 -6.26 -0.37 -51.31
N VAL A 165 -6.71 -1.61 -51.46
CA VAL A 165 -6.96 -2.24 -52.77
C VAL A 165 -8.12 -1.46 -53.36
N THR A 166 -7.81 -0.62 -54.35
CA THR A 166 -8.84 -0.01 -55.23
C THR A 166 -9.47 -1.15 -56.05
N GLU A 167 -10.72 -1.45 -55.75
CA GLU A 167 -11.54 -2.33 -56.62
C GLU A 167 -11.60 -1.73 -58.01
N PRO A 168 -11.30 -2.51 -59.06
CA PRO A 168 -11.49 -2.01 -60.45
C PRO A 168 -12.98 -1.81 -60.70
N SER A 169 -13.32 -0.58 -61.11
CA SER A 169 -14.67 -0.26 -61.60
C SER A 169 -15.02 -1.18 -62.77
N ALA A 170 -16.18 -1.85 -62.67
CA ALA A 170 -16.71 -2.65 -63.79
C ALA A 170 -17.02 -1.74 -64.97
N PRO A 171 -16.70 -2.16 -66.22
CA PRO A 171 -17.09 -1.41 -67.40
C PRO A 171 -18.58 -1.53 -67.66
N SER A 172 -19.21 -0.43 -68.09
CA SER A 172 -20.59 -0.28 -68.49
C SER A 172 -20.90 -1.08 -69.73
#